data_e0eaf31029cbc1d1570436d690abc8c2
#
_entry.id   e0eaf31029cbc1d1570436d690abc8c2
#
_cell.length_a   1.000
_cell.length_b   1.000
_cell.length_c   1.000
_cell.angle_alpha   90.00
_cell.angle_beta   90.00
_cell.angle_gamma   90.00
#
_symmetry.space_group_name_H-M   'P 1'
#
loop_
_entity.id
_entity.type
_entity.pdbx_description
1 polymer ?
#
loop_
_entity_poly.entity_id
_entity_poly.type
_entity_poly.pdbx_seq_one_letter_code
_entity_poly.pdbx_strand_id
1 'polypeptide(L)'
;MNNQTLPDDQALIEVRNLSFNRGERVIYDNVNLKIRRGQITAIMGPSGTGKTTLLRLIGGQLTPDHGEVLLDRKNIASMSRNELFAARARMGMLFQSGALFTDMTVYENVAFPIRAHTKLSENLIAELVALKLESVGLRGAEKLMPAEL
;
A
#
# COMPACT_ATOMS: atom_id res chain seq x y z
N MET A 1 -9.90 2.61 31.83
CA MET A 1 -9.59 3.08 30.47
C MET A 1 -10.80 2.80 29.61
N ASN A 2 -11.55 3.84 29.23
CA ASN A 2 -12.80 3.69 28.47
C ASN A 2 -12.49 3.21 27.05
N ASN A 3 -12.82 1.96 26.80
CA ASN A 3 -12.84 1.38 25.45
C ASN A 3 -14.09 1.93 24.73
N GLN A 4 -14.01 3.16 24.23
CA GLN A 4 -15.06 3.70 23.35
C GLN A 4 -14.96 2.91 22.03
N THR A 5 -15.85 1.95 21.86
CA THR A 5 -16.17 1.37 20.56
C THR A 5 -16.76 2.48 19.70
N LEU A 6 -15.90 3.10 18.89
CA LEU A 6 -16.35 4.10 17.92
C LEU A 6 -17.20 3.43 16.83
N PRO A 7 -18.15 4.17 16.23
CA PRO A 7 -19.02 3.62 15.20
C PRO A 7 -18.23 2.92 14.09
N ASP A 8 -18.73 1.79 13.64
CA ASP A 8 -18.17 0.91 12.61
C ASP A 8 -17.97 1.64 11.27
N ASP A 9 -18.48 2.85 11.15
CA ASP A 9 -18.55 3.65 9.93
C ASP A 9 -17.23 4.34 9.53
N GLN A 10 -16.20 4.28 10.38
CA GLN A 10 -14.92 4.99 10.15
C GLN A 10 -13.74 4.08 9.81
N ALA A 11 -13.90 2.76 9.79
CA ALA A 11 -12.82 1.86 9.43
C ALA A 11 -12.59 1.87 7.92
N LEU A 12 -11.36 2.23 7.50
CA LEU A 12 -10.90 2.09 6.11
C LEU A 12 -10.52 0.63 5.83
N ILE A 13 -9.79 0.03 6.78
CA ILE A 13 -9.38 -1.37 6.73
C ILE A 13 -9.86 -2.05 8.00
N GLU A 14 -10.46 -3.22 7.86
CA GLU A 14 -10.84 -4.07 8.97
C GLU A 14 -10.33 -5.49 8.72
N VAL A 15 -9.65 -6.03 9.70
CA VAL A 15 -9.16 -7.41 9.73
C VAL A 15 -10.01 -8.15 10.76
N ARG A 16 -10.64 -9.26 10.35
CA ARG A 16 -11.54 -10.05 11.20
C ARG A 16 -11.08 -11.49 11.25
N ASN A 17 -10.83 -11.97 12.48
CA ASN A 17 -10.47 -13.37 12.78
C ASN A 17 -9.37 -13.92 11.87
N LEU A 18 -8.40 -13.05 11.53
CA LEU A 18 -7.34 -13.35 10.58
C LEU A 18 -6.40 -14.40 11.12
N SER A 19 -6.28 -15.52 10.42
CA SER A 19 -5.22 -16.51 10.62
C SER A 19 -4.43 -16.66 9.32
N PHE A 20 -3.10 -16.72 9.45
CA PHE A 20 -2.21 -16.88 8.32
C PHE A 20 -0.93 -17.62 8.71
N ASN A 21 -0.61 -18.65 7.96
CA ASN A 21 0.60 -19.47 8.12
C ASN A 21 1.55 -19.24 6.94
N ARG A 22 2.84 -19.37 7.20
CA ARG A 22 3.87 -19.40 6.19
C ARG A 22 4.61 -20.74 6.27
N GLY A 23 4.16 -21.71 5.50
CA GLY A 23 4.53 -23.10 5.71
C GLY A 23 4.03 -23.57 7.07
N GLU A 24 4.89 -24.17 7.88
CA GLU A 24 4.56 -24.62 9.25
C GLU A 24 4.53 -23.51 10.30
N ARG A 25 4.97 -22.31 9.94
CA ARG A 25 5.06 -21.19 10.89
C ARG A 25 3.75 -20.41 10.93
N VAL A 26 3.11 -20.40 12.10
CA VAL A 26 1.98 -19.50 12.39
C VAL A 26 2.50 -18.06 12.46
N ILE A 27 1.98 -17.17 11.62
CA ILE A 27 2.26 -15.74 11.62
C ILE A 27 1.17 -14.98 12.35
N TYR A 28 -0.09 -15.34 12.08
CA TYR A 28 -1.26 -14.77 12.75
C TYR A 28 -2.20 -15.88 13.17
N ASP A 29 -2.78 -15.72 14.33
CA ASP A 29 -3.81 -16.58 14.88
C ASP A 29 -4.95 -15.72 15.43
N ASN A 30 -6.10 -15.77 14.75
CA ASN A 30 -7.34 -15.09 15.13
C ASN A 30 -7.18 -13.58 15.43
N VAL A 31 -6.42 -12.86 14.60
CA VAL A 31 -6.12 -11.44 14.79
C VAL A 31 -7.29 -10.57 14.30
N ASN A 32 -7.65 -9.58 15.12
CA ASN A 32 -8.64 -8.57 14.79
C ASN A 32 -8.01 -7.18 14.89
N LEU A 33 -8.22 -6.33 13.85
CA LEU A 33 -7.61 -5.00 13.75
C LEU A 33 -8.53 -4.08 12.95
N LYS A 34 -8.61 -2.81 13.35
CA LYS A 34 -9.29 -1.74 12.58
C LYS A 34 -8.33 -0.59 12.35
N ILE A 35 -8.19 -0.17 11.09
CA ILE A 35 -7.45 1.02 10.68
C ILE A 35 -8.46 2.06 10.21
N ARG A 36 -8.47 3.22 10.86
CA ARG A 36 -9.43 4.28 10.61
C ARG A 36 -9.05 5.12 9.41
N ARG A 37 -10.06 5.64 8.75
CA ARG A 37 -9.87 6.61 7.67
C ARG A 37 -9.31 7.93 8.23
N GLY A 38 -8.38 8.55 7.47
CA GLY A 38 -7.83 9.87 7.80
C GLY A 38 -6.90 9.90 9.01
N GLN A 39 -6.45 8.74 9.51
CA GLN A 39 -5.52 8.63 10.62
C GLN A 39 -4.24 7.90 10.23
N ILE A 40 -3.13 8.27 10.86
CA ILE A 40 -1.88 7.54 10.77
C ILE A 40 -1.92 6.42 11.81
N THR A 41 -1.73 5.18 11.37
CA THR A 41 -1.64 4.00 12.24
C THR A 41 -0.25 3.39 12.15
N ALA A 42 0.43 3.27 13.29
CA ALA A 42 1.73 2.61 13.36
C ALA A 42 1.58 1.15 13.81
N ILE A 43 2.20 0.22 13.05
CA ILE A 43 2.30 -1.19 13.41
C ILE A 43 3.73 -1.44 13.90
N MET A 44 3.87 -1.69 15.20
CA MET A 44 5.17 -1.87 15.84
C MET A 44 5.38 -3.32 16.28
N GLY A 45 6.64 -3.70 16.41
CA GLY A 45 7.06 -5.03 16.88
C GLY A 45 8.43 -5.42 16.34
N PRO A 46 9.06 -6.45 16.92
CA PRO A 46 10.37 -6.96 16.49
C PRO A 46 10.39 -7.38 15.02
N SER A 47 11.58 -7.59 14.46
CA SER A 47 11.73 -8.15 13.12
C SER A 47 11.15 -9.57 13.08
N GLY A 48 10.50 -9.92 11.96
CA GLY A 48 9.93 -11.25 11.76
C GLY A 48 8.55 -11.50 12.39
N THR A 49 7.92 -10.50 13.03
CA THR A 49 6.57 -10.64 13.64
C THR A 49 5.42 -10.57 12.62
N GLY A 50 5.71 -10.46 11.33
CA GLY A 50 4.67 -10.48 10.29
C GLY A 50 4.26 -9.09 9.77
N LYS A 51 4.78 -7.96 10.26
CA LYS A 51 4.36 -6.60 9.84
C LYS A 51 4.21 -6.44 8.31
N THR A 52 5.21 -6.87 7.56
CA THR A 52 5.16 -6.86 6.09
C THR A 52 4.13 -7.84 5.52
N THR A 53 3.90 -8.96 6.20
CA THR A 53 2.87 -9.94 5.82
C THR A 53 1.48 -9.32 5.93
N LEU A 54 1.22 -8.55 7.00
CA LEU A 54 -0.05 -7.83 7.16
C LEU A 54 -0.28 -6.83 6.03
N LEU A 55 0.74 -6.03 5.67
CA LEU A 55 0.65 -5.09 4.55
C LEU A 55 0.35 -5.81 3.22
N ARG A 56 0.95 -6.99 3.00
CA ARG A 56 0.68 -7.81 1.81
C ARG A 56 -0.72 -8.40 1.79
N LEU A 57 -1.26 -8.79 2.94
CA LEU A 57 -2.65 -9.24 3.08
C LEU A 57 -3.62 -8.08 2.82
N ILE A 58 -3.35 -6.89 3.36
CA ILE A 58 -4.13 -5.67 3.12
C ILE A 58 -4.07 -5.26 1.63
N GLY A 59 -2.93 -5.40 0.98
CA GLY A 59 -2.78 -5.15 -0.46
C GLY A 59 -3.34 -6.26 -1.35
N GLY A 60 -3.90 -7.34 -0.78
CA GLY A 60 -4.41 -8.50 -1.52
C GLY A 60 -3.34 -9.31 -2.25
N GLN A 61 -2.05 -9.12 -1.92
CA GLN A 61 -0.93 -9.90 -2.47
C GLN A 61 -0.86 -11.30 -1.87
N LEU A 62 -1.43 -11.46 -0.68
CA LEU A 62 -1.61 -12.73 0.02
C LEU A 62 -3.07 -12.88 0.40
N THR A 63 -3.53 -14.12 0.46
CA THR A 63 -4.87 -14.48 0.94
C THR A 63 -4.72 -15.10 2.33
N PRO A 64 -5.56 -14.73 3.30
CA PRO A 64 -5.54 -15.37 4.61
C PRO A 64 -5.99 -16.83 4.54
N ASP A 65 -5.51 -17.67 5.44
CA ASP A 65 -5.97 -19.06 5.57
C ASP A 65 -7.39 -19.10 6.16
N HIS A 66 -7.64 -18.21 7.16
CA HIS A 66 -8.96 -18.01 7.77
C HIS A 66 -9.19 -16.54 8.04
N GLY A 67 -10.47 -16.17 8.20
CA GLY A 67 -10.88 -14.79 8.44
C GLY A 67 -10.90 -13.96 7.16
N GLU A 68 -10.93 -12.66 7.32
CA GLU A 68 -11.08 -11.73 6.20
C GLU A 68 -10.36 -10.40 6.42
N VAL A 69 -9.99 -9.77 5.32
CA VAL A 69 -9.49 -8.41 5.27
C VAL A 69 -10.45 -7.58 4.42
N LEU A 70 -11.05 -6.58 5.04
CA LEU A 70 -12.01 -5.69 4.40
C LEU A 70 -11.34 -4.35 4.10
N LEU A 71 -11.52 -3.86 2.88
CA LEU A 71 -11.21 -2.50 2.45
C LEU A 71 -12.52 -1.81 2.09
N ASP A 72 -12.82 -0.68 2.72
CA ASP A 72 -14.11 0.01 2.53
C ASP A 72 -15.30 -0.97 2.64
N ARG A 73 -15.29 -1.87 3.63
CA ARG A 73 -16.30 -2.92 3.91
C ARG A 73 -16.38 -4.04 2.85
N LYS A 74 -15.53 -4.04 1.83
CA LYS A 74 -15.46 -5.10 0.82
C LYS A 74 -14.32 -6.06 1.15
N ASN A 75 -14.59 -7.36 1.22
CA ASN A 75 -13.57 -8.36 1.45
C ASN A 75 -12.64 -8.45 0.24
N ILE A 76 -11.34 -8.18 0.48
CA ILE A 76 -10.30 -8.14 -0.57
C ILE A 76 -10.17 -9.50 -1.26
N ALA A 77 -10.28 -10.60 -0.52
CA ALA A 77 -10.14 -11.95 -1.07
C ALA A 77 -11.29 -12.35 -2.02
N SER A 78 -12.47 -11.70 -1.88
CA SER A 78 -13.63 -11.94 -2.74
C SER A 78 -13.74 -10.98 -3.93
N MET A 79 -12.82 -10.02 -4.04
CA MET A 79 -12.82 -9.07 -5.16
C MET A 79 -12.48 -9.77 -6.46
N SER A 80 -13.20 -9.44 -7.52
CA SER A 80 -12.79 -9.78 -8.88
C SER A 80 -11.45 -9.12 -9.22
N ARG A 81 -10.76 -9.62 -10.25
CA ARG A 81 -9.49 -9.05 -10.71
C ARG A 81 -9.58 -7.54 -10.99
N ASN A 82 -10.68 -7.09 -11.60
CA ASN A 82 -10.88 -5.67 -11.93
C ASN A 82 -11.12 -4.82 -10.68
N GLU A 83 -11.91 -5.33 -9.72
CA GLU A 83 -12.14 -4.64 -8.44
C GLU A 83 -10.86 -4.54 -7.62
N LEU A 84 -10.07 -5.61 -7.55
CA LEU A 84 -8.79 -5.61 -6.85
C LEU A 84 -7.80 -4.65 -7.51
N PHE A 85 -7.76 -4.59 -8.84
CA PHE A 85 -6.92 -3.63 -9.58
C PHE A 85 -7.35 -2.18 -9.26
N ALA A 86 -8.65 -1.88 -9.30
CA ALA A 86 -9.18 -0.57 -8.95
C ALA A 86 -8.91 -0.19 -7.48
N ALA A 87 -8.99 -1.16 -6.56
CA ALA A 87 -8.66 -0.96 -5.15
C ALA A 87 -7.17 -0.62 -4.97
N ARG A 88 -6.28 -1.38 -5.62
CA ARG A 88 -4.82 -1.13 -5.58
C ARG A 88 -4.40 0.19 -6.21
N ALA A 89 -5.10 0.66 -7.25
CA ALA A 89 -4.83 1.97 -7.85
C ALA A 89 -5.04 3.15 -6.87
N ARG A 90 -5.79 2.92 -5.78
CA ARG A 90 -6.01 3.88 -4.68
C ARG A 90 -5.04 3.72 -3.51
N MET A 91 -4.12 2.77 -3.59
CA MET A 91 -3.12 2.48 -2.55
C MET A 91 -1.74 2.83 -3.05
N GLY A 92 -0.95 3.52 -2.24
CA GLY A 92 0.50 3.61 -2.41
C GLY A 92 1.19 2.65 -1.46
N MET A 93 2.23 1.96 -1.91
CA MET A 93 3.05 1.11 -1.06
C MET A 93 4.51 1.51 -1.19
N LEU A 94 5.11 1.94 -0.09
CA LEU A 94 6.53 2.21 -0.01
C LEU A 94 7.24 1.00 0.59
N PHE A 95 8.18 0.43 -0.14
CA PHE A 95 9.01 -0.68 0.32
C PHE A 95 10.31 -0.16 0.95
N GLN A 96 10.89 -0.94 1.84
CA GLN A 96 12.13 -0.59 2.52
C GLN A 96 13.30 -0.34 1.55
N SER A 97 13.32 -1.04 0.42
CA SER A 97 14.31 -0.87 -0.66
C SER A 97 13.94 0.19 -1.69
N GLY A 98 12.87 0.98 -1.44
CA GLY A 98 12.34 1.96 -2.40
C GLY A 98 11.61 1.33 -3.58
N ALA A 99 11.97 0.12 -4.03
CA ALA A 99 11.43 -0.61 -5.17
C ALA A 99 11.42 0.21 -6.47
N LEU A 100 12.47 1.02 -6.67
CA LEU A 100 12.67 1.81 -7.88
C LEU A 100 13.28 0.94 -8.98
N PHE A 101 12.98 1.26 -10.21
CA PHE A 101 13.70 0.75 -11.37
C PHE A 101 15.07 1.41 -11.42
N THR A 102 16.12 0.63 -11.19
CA THR A 102 17.48 1.16 -11.05
C THR A 102 18.13 1.54 -12.38
N ASP A 103 17.55 1.08 -13.48
CA ASP A 103 17.92 1.35 -14.87
C ASP A 103 17.09 2.46 -15.53
N MET A 104 16.24 3.10 -14.76
CA MET A 104 15.42 4.23 -15.19
C MET A 104 15.80 5.50 -14.39
N THR A 105 15.68 6.66 -15.03
CA THR A 105 15.88 7.94 -14.38
C THR A 105 14.84 8.21 -13.29
N VAL A 106 15.09 9.19 -12.45
CA VAL A 106 14.11 9.67 -11.44
C VAL A 106 12.81 10.09 -12.13
N TYR A 107 12.91 10.82 -13.24
CA TYR A 107 11.75 11.19 -14.06
C TYR A 107 10.93 9.96 -14.47
N GLU A 108 11.58 8.96 -15.05
CA GLU A 108 10.90 7.77 -15.57
C GLU A 108 10.27 6.93 -14.46
N ASN A 109 10.93 6.82 -13.30
CA ASN A 109 10.36 6.15 -12.12
C ASN A 109 9.07 6.81 -11.65
N VAL A 110 9.00 8.15 -11.66
CA VAL A 110 7.78 8.90 -11.27
C VAL A 110 6.74 8.88 -12.39
N ALA A 111 7.16 8.95 -13.66
CA ALA A 111 6.26 8.95 -14.82
C ALA A 111 5.61 7.58 -15.07
N PHE A 112 6.33 6.48 -14.78
CA PHE A 112 5.86 5.12 -15.06
C PHE A 112 4.46 4.80 -14.51
N PRO A 113 4.16 4.98 -13.21
CA PRO A 113 2.83 4.72 -12.69
C PRO A 113 1.78 5.69 -13.26
N ILE A 114 2.13 6.93 -13.60
CA ILE A 114 1.21 7.87 -14.20
C ILE A 114 0.81 7.38 -15.60
N ARG A 115 1.76 6.95 -16.43
CA ARG A 115 1.48 6.35 -17.75
C ARG A 115 0.64 5.08 -17.63
N ALA A 116 0.95 4.22 -16.66
CA ALA A 116 0.24 2.95 -16.47
C ALA A 116 -1.22 3.13 -16.05
N HIS A 117 -1.55 4.17 -15.31
CA HIS A 117 -2.87 4.36 -14.71
C HIS A 117 -3.69 5.52 -15.29
N THR A 118 -3.12 6.30 -16.22
CA THR A 118 -3.80 7.45 -16.83
C THR A 118 -3.64 7.46 -18.34
N LYS A 119 -4.42 8.31 -19.02
CA LYS A 119 -4.29 8.58 -20.46
C LYS A 119 -3.81 10.02 -20.70
N LEU A 120 -3.03 10.58 -19.78
CA LEU A 120 -2.50 11.93 -19.91
C LEU A 120 -1.47 12.03 -21.03
N SER A 121 -1.37 13.20 -21.65
CA SER A 121 -0.32 13.49 -22.63
C SER A 121 1.05 13.56 -21.94
N GLU A 122 2.13 13.28 -22.67
CA GLU A 122 3.50 13.34 -22.14
C GLU A 122 3.85 14.74 -21.57
N ASN A 123 3.32 15.81 -22.15
CA ASN A 123 3.54 17.16 -21.63
C ASN A 123 2.93 17.32 -20.21
N LEU A 124 1.70 16.86 -20.01
CA LEU A 124 1.04 16.87 -18.69
C LEU A 124 1.75 15.94 -17.70
N ILE A 125 2.26 14.81 -18.16
CA ILE A 125 3.05 13.90 -17.31
C ILE A 125 4.32 14.61 -16.87
N ALA A 126 5.03 15.30 -17.76
CA ALA A 126 6.24 16.02 -17.43
C ALA A 126 5.99 17.12 -16.37
N GLU A 127 4.91 17.88 -16.51
CA GLU A 127 4.51 18.89 -15.53
C GLU A 127 4.19 18.26 -14.16
N LEU A 128 3.44 17.16 -14.16
CA LEU A 128 3.09 16.42 -12.92
C LEU A 128 4.33 15.83 -12.23
N VAL A 129 5.28 15.29 -12.99
CA VAL A 129 6.54 14.77 -12.47
C VAL A 129 7.33 15.90 -11.81
N ALA A 130 7.51 17.02 -12.51
CA ALA A 130 8.22 18.19 -11.98
C ALA A 130 7.58 18.68 -10.67
N LEU A 131 6.25 18.82 -10.63
CA LEU A 131 5.51 19.22 -9.44
C LEU A 131 5.71 18.24 -8.27
N LYS A 132 5.66 16.93 -8.54
CA LYS A 132 5.87 15.90 -7.52
C LYS A 132 7.29 15.92 -6.96
N LEU A 133 8.29 16.06 -7.81
CA LEU A 133 9.70 16.16 -7.39
C LEU A 133 9.94 17.44 -6.58
N GLU A 134 9.39 18.58 -7.02
CA GLU A 134 9.48 19.82 -6.27
C GLU A 134 8.84 19.71 -4.88
N SER A 135 7.69 19.05 -4.76
CA SER A 135 6.98 18.89 -3.48
C SER A 135 7.76 18.11 -2.42
N VAL A 136 8.77 17.34 -2.82
CA VAL A 136 9.66 16.56 -1.93
C VAL A 136 11.10 17.09 -1.93
N GLY A 137 11.35 18.28 -2.51
CA GLY A 137 12.67 18.92 -2.52
C GLY A 137 13.66 18.36 -3.54
N LEU A 138 13.19 17.59 -4.53
CA LEU A 138 14.02 16.98 -5.59
C LEU A 138 13.91 17.72 -6.93
N ARG A 139 13.67 19.04 -6.91
CA ARG A 139 13.64 19.86 -8.11
C ARG A 139 14.98 19.79 -8.84
N GLY A 140 14.97 19.50 -10.14
CA GLY A 140 16.16 19.39 -10.97
C GLY A 140 16.81 17.99 -10.97
N ALA A 141 16.25 17.02 -10.23
CA ALA A 141 16.76 15.66 -10.16
C ALA A 141 16.20 14.74 -11.27
N GLU A 142 15.40 15.25 -12.21
CA GLU A 142 14.66 14.47 -13.20
C GLU A 142 15.54 13.52 -14.02
N LYS A 143 16.76 13.97 -14.34
CA LYS A 143 17.73 13.24 -15.19
C LYS A 143 18.66 12.32 -14.42
N LEU A 144 18.67 12.41 -13.10
CA LEU A 144 19.51 11.57 -12.25
C LEU A 144 19.01 10.13 -12.23
N MET A 145 19.90 9.21 -11.98
CA MET A 145 19.57 7.81 -11.65
C MET A 145 19.24 7.71 -10.15
N PRO A 146 18.44 6.73 -9.71
CA PRO A 146 18.12 6.57 -8.28
C PRO A 146 19.33 6.44 -7.37
N ALA A 147 20.44 5.92 -7.87
CA ALA A 147 21.68 5.78 -7.11
C ALA A 147 22.44 7.10 -6.92
N GLU A 148 22.03 8.17 -7.60
CA GLU A 148 22.65 9.50 -7.53
C GLU A 148 21.89 10.44 -6.57
N LEU A 149 20.78 9.97 -6.01
CA LEU A 149 20.02 10.62 -4.94
C LEU A 149 20.57 10.22 -3.59
#